data_28501590cce88b1b0961ccde34a420a0
#
_entry.id   28501590cce88b1b0961ccde34a420a0
#
_cell.length_a   1.000
_cell.length_b   1.000
_cell.length_c   1.000
_cell.angle_alpha   90.00
_cell.angle_beta   90.00
_cell.angle_gamma   90.00
#
_symmetry.space_group_name_H-M   'P 1'
#
loop_
_entity.id
_entity.type
_entity.pdbx_description
1 polymer ?
#
loop_
_entity_poly.entity_id
_entity_poly.type
_entity_poly.pdbx_seq_one_letter_code
_entity_poly.pdbx_strand_id
1 'polypeptide(L)'
;MTTKKEMARLIEQMADTPEATQWLRERNEAMRRSLRDISLSAVQYDAAGGRSGHGDSTAEKVLKRAETEERIRTNERAIRDRLRLHSDLSLVMAEALTTEERTIIWGKHAERLAWE
;
A
#
# COMPACT_ATOMS: atom_id res chain seq x y z
N MET A 1 13.49 -19.03 -17.93
CA MET A 1 12.94 -18.31 -19.09
C MET A 1 11.50 -17.89 -18.80
N THR A 2 11.21 -16.61 -18.94
CA THR A 2 9.88 -16.07 -18.67
C THR A 2 8.96 -16.37 -19.88
N THR A 3 7.85 -17.02 -19.65
CA THR A 3 6.86 -17.31 -20.69
C THR A 3 6.11 -16.03 -21.08
N LYS A 4 5.44 -16.06 -22.24
CA LYS A 4 4.57 -14.95 -22.67
C LYS A 4 3.46 -14.66 -21.65
N LYS A 5 2.91 -15.70 -21.04
CA LYS A 5 1.87 -15.56 -20.00
C LYS A 5 2.41 -14.86 -18.75
N GLU A 6 3.60 -15.23 -18.31
CA GLU A 6 4.25 -14.62 -17.16
C GLU A 6 4.56 -13.15 -17.44
N MET A 7 5.08 -12.85 -18.62
CA MET A 7 5.37 -11.49 -19.03
C MET A 7 4.10 -10.63 -19.08
N ALA A 8 3.03 -11.16 -19.65
CA ALA A 8 1.74 -10.47 -19.71
C ALA A 8 1.21 -10.18 -18.31
N ARG A 9 1.32 -11.14 -17.39
CA ARG A 9 0.91 -10.97 -15.98
C ARG A 9 1.73 -9.87 -15.30
N LEU A 10 3.04 -9.87 -15.50
CA LEU A 10 3.93 -8.87 -14.91
C LEU A 10 3.62 -7.47 -15.44
N ILE A 11 3.35 -7.34 -16.73
CA ILE A 11 2.96 -6.06 -17.33
C ILE A 11 1.63 -5.57 -16.78
N GLU A 12 0.65 -6.45 -16.60
CA GLU A 12 -0.61 -6.11 -15.94
C GLU A 12 -0.40 -5.63 -14.51
N GLN A 13 0.44 -6.30 -13.75
CA GLN A 13 0.80 -5.88 -12.39
C GLN A 13 1.45 -4.51 -12.37
N MET A 14 2.31 -4.21 -13.35
CA MET A 14 2.89 -2.87 -13.49
C MET A 14 1.84 -1.80 -13.72
N ALA A 15 0.90 -2.08 -14.62
CA ALA A 15 -0.18 -1.13 -14.95
C ALA A 15 -1.06 -0.84 -13.74
N ASP A 16 -1.29 -1.84 -12.88
CA ASP A 16 -2.11 -1.72 -11.67
C ASP A 16 -1.36 -1.09 -10.50
N THR A 17 -0.03 -1.00 -10.56
CA THR A 17 0.79 -0.50 -9.45
C THR A 17 0.40 0.88 -8.95
N PRO A 18 0.14 1.90 -9.80
CA PRO A 18 -0.25 3.22 -9.29
C PRO A 18 -1.52 3.20 -8.46
N GLU A 19 -2.56 2.50 -8.90
CA GLU A 19 -3.82 2.39 -8.15
C GLU A 19 -3.64 1.61 -6.86
N ALA A 20 -2.95 0.48 -6.91
CA ALA A 20 -2.72 -0.36 -5.75
C ALA A 20 -1.89 0.36 -4.68
N THR A 21 -0.85 1.09 -5.06
CA THR A 21 -0.04 1.86 -4.12
C THR A 21 -0.81 3.04 -3.55
N GLN A 22 -1.63 3.70 -4.36
CA GLN A 22 -2.47 4.80 -3.90
C GLN A 22 -3.50 4.32 -2.87
N TRP A 23 -4.15 3.22 -3.14
CA TRP A 23 -5.11 2.60 -2.22
C TRP A 23 -4.45 2.26 -0.87
N LEU A 24 -3.25 1.67 -0.90
CA LEU A 24 -2.50 1.33 0.30
C LEU A 24 -2.07 2.58 1.08
N ARG A 25 -1.66 3.64 0.39
CA ARG A 25 -1.30 4.92 1.00
C ARG A 25 -2.49 5.58 1.69
N GLU A 26 -3.64 5.59 1.04
CA GLU A 26 -4.88 6.14 1.60
C GLU A 26 -5.32 5.36 2.83
N ARG A 27 -5.20 4.04 2.77
CA ARG A 27 -5.52 3.17 3.89
C ARG A 27 -4.58 3.41 5.08
N ASN A 28 -3.29 3.57 4.81
CA ASN A 28 -2.30 3.90 5.86
C ASN A 28 -2.59 5.27 6.48
N GLU A 29 -2.96 6.25 5.68
CA GLU A 29 -3.32 7.58 6.17
C GLU A 29 -4.53 7.51 7.11
N ALA A 30 -5.54 6.75 6.74
CA ALA A 30 -6.72 6.53 7.58
C ALA A 30 -6.34 5.85 8.90
N MET A 31 -5.45 4.86 8.86
CA MET A 31 -4.97 4.18 10.06
C MET A 31 -4.14 5.10 10.95
N ARG A 32 -3.30 5.96 10.37
CA ARG A 32 -2.54 6.96 11.15
C ARG A 32 -3.46 7.96 11.85
N ARG A 33 -4.53 8.39 11.19
CA ARG A 33 -5.55 9.25 11.81
C ARG A 33 -6.21 8.54 12.98
N SER A 34 -6.55 7.27 12.81
CA SER A 34 -7.14 6.46 13.87
C SER A 34 -6.20 6.34 15.07
N LEU A 35 -4.89 6.18 14.83
CA LEU A 35 -3.89 6.14 15.90
C LEU A 35 -3.82 7.47 16.66
N ARG A 36 -3.89 8.60 15.96
CA ARG A 36 -3.91 9.92 16.58
C ARG A 36 -5.15 10.10 17.45
N ASP A 37 -6.30 9.66 16.98
CA ASP A 37 -7.55 9.74 17.73
C ASP A 37 -7.50 8.89 19.01
N ILE A 38 -6.92 7.70 18.93
CA ILE A 38 -6.72 6.82 20.09
C ILE A 38 -5.80 7.52 21.11
N SER A 39 -4.71 8.13 20.65
CA SER A 39 -3.77 8.84 21.51
C SER A 39 -4.43 10.05 22.18
N LEU A 40 -5.22 10.82 21.46
CA LEU A 40 -5.97 11.95 21.99
C LEU A 40 -6.99 11.50 23.03
N SER A 41 -7.71 10.43 22.78
CA SER A 41 -8.65 9.84 23.72
C SER A 41 -7.96 9.42 25.02
N ALA A 42 -6.79 8.83 24.95
CA ALA A 42 -6.00 8.44 26.12
C ALA A 42 -5.55 9.65 26.93
N VAL A 43 -5.09 10.71 26.28
CA VAL A 43 -4.69 11.96 26.93
C VAL A 43 -5.88 12.64 27.61
N GLN A 44 -7.02 12.72 26.95
CA GLN A 44 -8.25 13.27 27.50
C GLN A 44 -8.71 12.48 28.72
N TYR A 45 -8.56 11.18 28.66
CA TYR A 45 -8.95 10.29 29.75
C TYR A 45 -8.09 10.53 30.99
N ASP A 46 -6.78 10.63 30.83
CA ASP A 46 -5.84 10.95 31.90
C ASP A 46 -6.09 12.33 32.50
N ALA A 47 -6.35 13.33 31.64
CA ALA A 47 -6.68 14.69 32.05
C ALA A 47 -7.98 14.78 32.84
N ALA A 48 -8.93 13.91 32.55
CA ALA A 48 -10.19 13.81 33.29
C ALA A 48 -10.04 13.05 34.62
N GLY A 49 -8.85 12.67 35.00
CA GLY A 49 -8.59 11.94 36.23
C GLY A 49 -8.98 10.47 36.10
N GLY A 50 -8.57 9.85 35.03
CA GLY A 50 -8.93 8.47 34.67
C GLY A 50 -9.05 7.52 35.84
N ARG A 51 -10.07 6.71 35.86
CA ARG A 51 -10.38 5.84 36.97
C ARG A 51 -9.77 4.48 36.82
N SER A 52 -9.32 3.91 37.93
CA SER A 52 -9.01 2.52 38.04
C SER A 52 -10.26 1.69 37.69
N GLY A 53 -10.10 0.61 37.01
CA GLY A 53 -11.18 -0.20 36.50
C GLY A 53 -11.28 -0.17 34.97
N HIS A 54 -10.52 0.69 34.34
CA HIS A 54 -10.41 0.77 32.88
C HIS A 54 -9.10 0.19 32.37
N GLY A 55 -8.40 -0.60 33.18
CA GLY A 55 -7.15 -1.27 32.80
C GLY A 55 -7.32 -2.15 31.57
N ASP A 56 -8.42 -2.91 31.50
CA ASP A 56 -8.74 -3.77 30.36
C ASP A 56 -8.94 -2.96 29.08
N SER A 57 -9.67 -1.84 29.19
CA SER A 57 -9.88 -0.94 28.06
C SER A 57 -8.57 -0.30 27.60
N THR A 58 -7.69 0.04 28.51
CA THR A 58 -6.36 0.56 28.20
C THR A 58 -5.50 -0.50 27.53
N ALA A 59 -5.52 -1.73 28.03
CA ALA A 59 -4.79 -2.85 27.46
C ALA A 59 -5.30 -3.16 26.04
N GLU A 60 -6.60 -3.13 25.82
CA GLU A 60 -7.21 -3.30 24.49
C GLU A 60 -6.77 -2.19 23.53
N LYS A 61 -6.72 -0.94 23.98
CA LYS A 61 -6.26 0.19 23.17
C LYS A 61 -4.80 0.05 22.78
N VAL A 62 -3.95 -0.36 23.71
CA VAL A 62 -2.52 -0.59 23.45
C VAL A 62 -2.35 -1.71 22.43
N LEU A 63 -3.09 -2.81 22.58
CA LEU A 63 -3.04 -3.93 21.64
C LEU A 63 -3.53 -3.51 20.26
N LYS A 64 -4.64 -2.81 20.19
CA LYS A 64 -5.20 -2.31 18.94
C LYS A 64 -4.24 -1.36 18.23
N ARG A 65 -3.58 -0.50 18.99
CA ARG A 65 -2.56 0.41 18.47
C ARG A 65 -1.39 -0.38 17.86
N ALA A 66 -0.89 -1.38 18.57
CA ALA A 66 0.20 -2.22 18.10
C ALA A 66 -0.17 -2.97 16.82
N GLU A 67 -1.37 -3.51 16.75
CA GLU A 67 -1.89 -4.19 15.56
C GLU A 67 -2.00 -3.23 14.37
N THR A 68 -2.51 -2.02 14.62
CA THR A 68 -2.65 -1.00 13.57
C THR A 68 -1.28 -0.55 13.06
N GLU A 69 -0.32 -0.32 13.94
CA GLU A 69 1.05 0.01 13.56
C GLU A 69 1.70 -1.08 12.71
N GLU A 70 1.45 -2.35 13.05
CA GLU A 70 1.95 -3.47 12.27
C GLU A 70 1.32 -3.54 10.88
N ARG A 71 0.02 -3.26 10.77
CA ARG A 71 -0.66 -3.19 9.47
C ARG A 71 -0.10 -2.07 8.60
N ILE A 72 0.19 -0.92 9.18
CA ILE A 72 0.82 0.20 8.49
C ILE A 72 2.18 -0.23 7.93
N ARG A 73 3.01 -0.86 8.76
CA ARG A 73 4.32 -1.36 8.33
C ARG A 73 4.22 -2.39 7.20
N THR A 74 3.26 -3.30 7.31
CA THR A 74 3.00 -4.31 6.27
C THR A 74 2.61 -3.65 4.95
N ASN A 75 1.73 -2.65 5.00
CA ASN A 75 1.32 -1.91 3.81
C ASN A 75 2.47 -1.10 3.21
N GLU A 76 3.33 -0.51 4.04
CA GLU A 76 4.52 0.20 3.57
C GLU A 76 5.49 -0.73 2.85
N ARG A 77 5.69 -1.94 3.37
CA ARG A 77 6.49 -2.97 2.70
C ARG A 77 5.88 -3.36 1.36
N ALA A 78 4.56 -3.56 1.33
CA ALA A 78 3.85 -3.89 0.10
C ALA A 78 4.00 -2.80 -0.95
N ILE A 79 3.91 -1.53 -0.55
CA ILE A 79 4.13 -0.39 -1.44
C ILE A 79 5.55 -0.43 -2.02
N ARG A 80 6.56 -0.60 -1.16
CA ARG A 80 7.96 -0.67 -1.58
C ARG A 80 8.22 -1.81 -2.55
N ASP A 81 7.67 -2.99 -2.25
CA ASP A 81 7.84 -4.16 -3.09
C ASP A 81 7.20 -3.97 -4.48
N ARG A 82 6.02 -3.37 -4.54
CA ARG A 82 5.37 -3.07 -5.80
C ARG A 82 6.13 -2.03 -6.62
N LEU A 83 6.62 -0.99 -5.98
CA LEU A 83 7.42 0.04 -6.65
C LEU A 83 8.74 -0.53 -7.16
N ARG A 84 9.38 -1.41 -6.40
CA ARG A 84 10.60 -2.09 -6.80
C ARG A 84 10.35 -2.99 -8.02
N LEU A 85 9.29 -3.78 -7.97
CA LEU A 85 8.90 -4.63 -9.09
C LEU A 85 8.62 -3.79 -10.34
N HIS A 86 7.91 -2.69 -10.20
CA HIS A 86 7.63 -1.77 -11.30
C HIS A 86 8.93 -1.22 -11.89
N SER A 87 9.87 -0.80 -11.05
CA SER A 87 11.17 -0.29 -11.48
C SER A 87 11.98 -1.36 -12.20
N ASP A 88 12.05 -2.57 -11.65
CA ASP A 88 12.78 -3.70 -12.24
C ASP A 88 12.22 -4.08 -13.60
N LEU A 89 10.90 -4.16 -13.71
CA LEU A 89 10.22 -4.47 -14.98
C LEU A 89 10.43 -3.36 -16.01
N SER A 90 10.43 -2.09 -15.59
CA SER A 90 10.70 -0.97 -16.48
C SER A 90 12.11 -1.06 -17.06
N LEU A 91 13.11 -1.45 -16.25
CA LEU A 91 14.48 -1.66 -16.70
C LEU A 91 14.58 -2.81 -17.69
N VAL A 92 13.94 -3.94 -17.38
CA VAL A 92 13.92 -5.11 -18.29
C VAL A 92 13.28 -4.74 -19.63
N MET A 93 12.17 -4.02 -19.60
CA MET A 93 11.52 -3.55 -20.81
C MET A 93 12.39 -2.58 -21.61
N ALA A 94 13.12 -1.70 -20.93
CA ALA A 94 14.02 -0.76 -21.58
C ALA A 94 15.18 -1.47 -22.28
N GLU A 95 15.68 -2.57 -21.72
CA GLU A 95 16.78 -3.34 -22.29
C GLU A 95 16.32 -4.34 -23.36
N ALA A 96 15.17 -4.98 -23.14
CA ALA A 96 14.71 -6.06 -23.99
C ALA A 96 13.82 -5.62 -25.17
N LEU A 97 13.21 -4.45 -25.08
CA LEU A 97 12.23 -3.98 -26.06
C LEU A 97 12.71 -2.69 -26.75
N THR A 98 12.35 -2.56 -28.03
CA THR A 98 12.55 -1.31 -28.76
C THR A 98 11.58 -0.24 -28.23
N THR A 99 11.86 1.02 -28.55
CA THR A 99 10.98 2.13 -28.19
C THR A 99 9.57 1.94 -28.74
N GLU A 100 9.45 1.45 -29.98
CA GLU A 100 8.16 1.17 -30.61
C GLU A 100 7.40 0.10 -29.87
N GLU A 101 8.06 -1.00 -29.51
CA GLU A 101 7.43 -2.10 -28.76
C GLU A 101 6.94 -1.63 -27.40
N ARG A 102 7.74 -0.83 -26.68
CA ARG A 102 7.34 -0.23 -25.39
C ARG A 102 6.11 0.66 -25.54
N THR A 103 6.09 1.48 -26.56
CA THR A 103 4.98 2.39 -26.82
C THR A 103 3.70 1.61 -27.11
N ILE A 104 3.76 0.54 -27.89
CA ILE A 104 2.61 -0.31 -28.20
C ILE A 104 2.09 -0.99 -26.93
N ILE A 105 2.97 -1.54 -26.11
CA ILE A 105 2.59 -2.23 -24.87
C ILE A 105 1.92 -1.26 -23.90
N TRP A 106 2.53 -0.12 -23.65
CA TRP A 106 1.98 0.88 -22.76
C TRP A 106 0.68 1.48 -23.29
N GLY A 107 0.59 1.69 -24.60
CA GLY A 107 -0.63 2.17 -25.24
C GLY A 107 -1.80 1.23 -25.07
N LYS A 108 -1.58 -0.07 -25.27
CA LYS A 108 -2.61 -1.08 -25.08
C LYS A 108 -3.08 -1.17 -23.63
N HIS A 109 -2.18 -1.05 -22.68
CA HIS A 109 -2.54 -1.05 -21.27
C HIS A 109 -3.33 0.21 -20.88
N ALA A 110 -2.93 1.37 -21.38
CA ALA A 110 -3.66 2.61 -21.15
C ALA A 110 -5.07 2.55 -21.74
N GLU A 111 -5.22 2.01 -22.94
CA GLU A 111 -6.54 1.80 -23.57
C GLU A 111 -7.40 0.86 -22.72
N ARG A 112 -6.85 -0.26 -22.30
CA ARG A 112 -7.55 -1.23 -21.46
C ARG A 112 -8.07 -0.58 -20.18
N LEU A 113 -7.23 0.19 -19.51
CA LEU A 113 -7.62 0.90 -18.29
C LEU A 113 -8.71 1.94 -18.56
N ALA A 114 -8.68 2.59 -19.69
CA ALA A 114 -9.69 3.58 -20.07
C ALA A 114 -11.05 2.95 -20.37
N TRP A 115 -11.08 1.69 -20.80
CA TRP A 115 -12.32 0.96 -21.14
C TRP A 115 -12.93 0.22 -19.94
N GLU A 116 -12.17 0.02 -18.88
CA GLU A 116 -12.64 -0.58 -17.62
C GLU A 116 -13.14 0.50 -16.65
#